data_36206a12a4b02e6be14cd25c26c8ddfa
#
_entry.id   36206a12a4b02e6be14cd25c26c8ddfa
#
_cell.length_a   1.000
_cell.length_b   1.000
_cell.length_c   1.000
_cell.angle_alpha   90.00
_cell.angle_beta   90.00
_cell.angle_gamma   90.00
#
_symmetry.space_group_name_H-M   'P 1'
#
loop_
_entity.id
_entity.type
_entity.pdbx_description
1 polymer ?
#
loop_
_entity_poly.entity_id
_entity_poly.type
_entity_poly.pdbx_seq_one_letter_code
_entity_poly.pdbx_strand_id
1 'polypeptide(L)'
;MRTAVILALLALPALGAPPSTCGGSDDYSAALCAYQRRQFAVAEKGFRAIAEAEGRDPQTIRAIYFLARTLMKTGRYDDAARSLIRIYDMDKPFYDAWSCDYLLGECRRAQGKT
;
A
#
# COMPACT_ATOMS: atom_id res chain seq x y z
N MET A 1 -25.31 40.91 -14.17
CA MET A 1 -25.31 40.68 -13.75
C MET A 1 -25.18 39.71 -13.15
N ARG A 2 -25.25 39.54 -12.60
CA ARG A 2 -25.40 38.59 -11.91
C ARG A 2 -24.94 37.37 -12.24
N THR A 3 -24.98 37.00 -13.12
CA THR A 3 -24.60 35.80 -13.59
C THR A 3 -23.29 35.36 -13.11
N ALA A 4 -22.42 36.10 -13.24
CA ALA A 4 -21.09 35.66 -12.89
C ALA A 4 -21.07 34.98 -11.63
N VAL A 5 -21.66 35.35 -10.78
CA VAL A 5 -21.73 34.76 -9.58
C VAL A 5 -21.73 33.34 -9.62
N ILE A 6 -22.52 32.78 -10.22
CA ILE A 6 -22.60 31.42 -10.28
C ILE A 6 -21.37 30.75 -10.42
N LEU A 7 -20.65 31.13 -11.28
CA LEU A 7 -19.44 30.50 -11.49
C LEU A 7 -18.73 30.23 -10.30
N ALA A 8 -18.66 31.06 -9.53
CA ALA A 8 -17.92 30.89 -8.37
C ALA A 8 -18.19 29.55 -7.82
N LEU A 9 -19.32 29.30 -7.61
CA LEU A 9 -19.63 28.13 -6.96
C LEU A 9 -19.08 26.97 -7.60
N LEU A 10 -19.05 26.95 -8.75
CA LEU A 10 -18.58 25.81 -9.39
C LEU A 10 -17.26 25.49 -8.90
N ALA A 11 -16.54 26.36 -8.80
CA ALA A 11 -15.22 26.12 -8.41
C ALA A 11 -15.19 25.37 -7.16
N LEU A 12 -15.89 25.73 -6.32
CA LEU A 12 -15.85 25.12 -5.12
C LEU A 12 -15.95 23.74 -5.11
N PRO A 13 -16.77 23.25 -5.65
CA PRO A 13 -17.00 21.88 -5.55
C PRO A 13 -15.70 21.22 -5.65
N ALA A 14 -15.11 21.60 -6.55
CA ALA A 14 -13.86 21.01 -6.80
C ALA A 14 -13.12 20.85 -5.56
N LEU A 15 -13.29 21.66 -4.77
CA LEU A 15 -12.59 21.57 -3.65
C LEU A 15 -12.75 20.35 -3.02
N GLY A 16 -13.71 19.73 -3.21
CA GLY A 16 -13.91 18.55 -2.45
C GLY A 16 -12.71 17.69 -2.54
N ALA A 17 -12.01 17.90 -3.47
CA ALA A 17 -10.86 17.11 -3.66
C ALA A 17 -10.06 16.82 -2.42
N PRO A 18 -9.91 17.65 -1.63
CA PRO A 18 -9.10 17.51 -0.48
C PRO A 18 -9.09 16.17 0.12
N PRO A 19 -10.14 15.61 0.21
CA PRO A 19 -10.29 14.37 0.86
C PRO A 19 -9.30 13.36 0.42
N SER A 20 -8.75 13.61 -0.68
CA SER A 20 -7.86 12.62 -1.17
C SER A 20 -6.56 12.65 -0.41
N THR A 21 -6.40 13.57 0.41
CA THR A 21 -5.13 13.62 1.10
C THR A 21 -5.06 12.51 2.12
N CYS A 22 -3.98 11.85 2.15
CA CYS A 22 -3.74 10.85 3.14
C CYS A 22 -2.72 11.43 4.09
N GLY A 23 -3.13 12.42 4.81
CA GLY A 23 -2.20 13.09 5.68
C GLY A 23 -1.99 12.43 6.99
N GLY A 24 -1.57 11.26 6.99
CA GLY A 24 -1.32 10.57 8.24
C GLY A 24 -0.21 11.20 9.03
N SER A 25 -0.12 10.84 10.26
CA SER A 25 0.88 11.39 11.13
C SER A 25 2.26 10.81 10.85
N ASP A 26 2.34 9.70 10.19
CA ASP A 26 3.62 9.10 9.87
C ASP A 26 3.58 8.44 8.50
N ASP A 27 4.75 8.02 8.05
CA ASP A 27 4.88 7.47 6.72
C ASP A 27 4.09 6.19 6.51
N TYR A 28 4.00 5.35 7.52
CA TYR A 28 3.26 4.11 7.41
C TYR A 28 1.76 4.39 7.24
N SER A 29 1.22 5.29 8.06
CA SER A 29 -0.20 5.62 7.98
C SER A 29 -0.54 6.26 6.64
N ALA A 30 0.35 7.10 6.12
CA ALA A 30 0.11 7.73 4.84
C ALA A 30 0.11 6.69 3.71
N ALA A 31 1.03 5.74 3.76
CA ALA A 31 1.09 4.69 2.76
C ALA A 31 -0.14 3.78 2.83
N LEU A 32 -0.58 3.47 4.06
CA LEU A 32 -1.73 2.62 4.23
C LEU A 32 -2.99 3.32 3.72
N CYS A 33 -3.10 4.62 3.95
CA CYS A 33 -4.21 5.38 3.44
C CYS A 33 -4.22 5.35 1.90
N ALA A 34 -3.06 5.51 1.29
CA ALA A 34 -2.96 5.45 -0.16
C ALA A 34 -3.38 4.07 -0.67
N TYR A 35 -2.99 3.01 0.03
CA TYR A 35 -3.37 1.65 -0.34
C TYR A 35 -4.89 1.50 -0.28
N GLN A 36 -5.50 1.98 0.79
CA GLN A 36 -6.94 1.88 0.96
C GLN A 36 -7.71 2.67 -0.09
N ARG A 37 -7.11 3.73 -0.59
CA ARG A 37 -7.72 4.53 -1.63
C ARG A 37 -7.33 4.06 -3.02
N ARG A 38 -6.70 2.94 -3.10
CA ARG A 38 -6.30 2.30 -4.34
C ARG A 38 -5.30 3.14 -5.14
N GLN A 39 -4.53 3.95 -4.46
CA GLN A 39 -3.46 4.72 -5.08
C GLN A 39 -2.20 3.89 -4.94
N PHE A 40 -2.12 2.83 -5.72
CA PHE A 40 -1.11 1.82 -5.50
C PHE A 40 0.32 2.28 -5.80
N ALA A 41 0.52 3.17 -6.72
CA ALA A 41 1.87 3.68 -6.99
C ALA A 41 2.38 4.47 -5.79
N VAL A 42 1.52 5.26 -5.19
CA VAL A 42 1.90 6.05 -4.03
C VAL A 42 2.13 5.11 -2.83
N ALA A 43 1.24 4.14 -2.66
CA ALA A 43 1.37 3.19 -1.57
C ALA A 43 2.67 2.39 -1.70
N GLU A 44 2.99 1.94 -2.90
CA GLU A 44 4.21 1.18 -3.12
C GLU A 44 5.43 2.00 -2.72
N LYS A 45 5.49 3.24 -3.14
CA LYS A 45 6.65 4.06 -2.84
C LYS A 45 6.79 4.24 -1.33
N GLY A 46 5.67 4.49 -0.66
CA GLY A 46 5.69 4.69 0.79
C GLY A 46 6.09 3.44 1.56
N PHE A 47 5.50 2.30 1.23
CA PHE A 47 5.82 1.08 1.93
C PHE A 47 7.26 0.63 1.62
N ARG A 48 7.72 0.84 0.39
CA ARG A 48 9.06 0.43 0.03
C ARG A 48 10.09 1.25 0.81
N ALA A 49 9.86 2.52 1.00
CA ALA A 49 10.78 3.35 1.76
C ALA A 49 10.92 2.83 3.19
N ILE A 50 9.81 2.43 3.80
CA ILE A 50 9.86 1.90 5.15
C ILE A 50 10.51 0.51 5.16
N ALA A 51 10.18 -0.31 4.17
CA ALA A 51 10.69 -1.66 4.11
C ALA A 51 12.19 -1.71 3.88
N GLU A 52 12.74 -0.70 3.22
CA GLU A 52 14.16 -0.64 2.93
C GLU A 52 14.97 0.03 4.03
N ALA A 53 14.31 0.64 4.98
CA ALA A 53 15.01 1.24 6.10
C ALA A 53 15.54 0.10 6.96
N GLU A 54 16.62 0.31 7.62
CA GLU A 54 17.18 -0.73 8.45
C GLU A 54 16.35 -0.92 9.70
N GLY A 55 16.15 -2.13 10.10
CA GLY A 55 15.40 -2.40 11.31
C GLY A 55 14.49 -3.59 11.14
N ARG A 56 14.01 -4.06 12.24
CA ARG A 56 13.11 -5.21 12.24
C ARG A 56 11.93 -4.96 13.15
N ASP A 57 11.61 -3.69 13.37
CA ASP A 57 10.51 -3.41 14.26
C ASP A 57 9.19 -3.82 13.62
N PRO A 58 8.14 -3.90 14.39
CA PRO A 58 6.84 -4.34 13.88
C PRO A 58 6.32 -3.50 12.72
N GLN A 59 6.64 -2.21 12.70
CA GLN A 59 6.16 -1.37 11.63
C GLN A 59 6.87 -1.68 10.31
N THR A 60 8.15 -2.00 10.38
CA THR A 60 8.90 -2.37 9.19
C THR A 60 8.29 -3.64 8.58
N ILE A 61 7.99 -4.63 9.41
CA ILE A 61 7.44 -5.87 8.93
C ILE A 61 6.06 -5.69 8.32
N ARG A 62 5.23 -4.85 8.95
CA ARG A 62 3.91 -4.56 8.40
C ARG A 62 4.04 -3.86 7.05
N ALA A 63 5.05 -2.98 6.92
CA ALA A 63 5.25 -2.28 5.65
C ALA A 63 5.65 -3.27 4.56
N ILE A 64 6.47 -4.26 4.87
CA ILE A 64 6.85 -5.28 3.89
C ILE A 64 5.60 -6.08 3.49
N TYR A 65 4.73 -6.37 4.44
CA TYR A 65 3.51 -7.10 4.16
C TYR A 65 2.60 -6.30 3.20
N PHE A 66 2.39 -5.02 3.49
CA PHE A 66 1.53 -4.23 2.62
C PHE A 66 2.20 -3.88 1.30
N LEU A 67 3.53 -3.87 1.27
CA LEU A 67 4.24 -3.73 0.00
C LEU A 67 3.92 -4.96 -0.86
N ALA A 68 3.97 -6.15 -0.27
CA ALA A 68 3.63 -7.36 -1.02
C ALA A 68 2.21 -7.28 -1.55
N ARG A 69 1.27 -6.84 -0.71
CA ARG A 69 -0.12 -6.76 -1.15
C ARG A 69 -0.31 -5.72 -2.25
N THR A 70 0.43 -4.61 -2.16
CA THR A 70 0.35 -3.57 -3.18
C THR A 70 0.90 -4.10 -4.51
N LEU A 71 2.01 -4.84 -4.44
CA LEU A 71 2.59 -5.43 -5.64
C LEU A 71 1.65 -6.45 -6.27
N MET A 72 0.93 -7.20 -5.45
CA MET A 72 -0.07 -8.12 -5.99
C MET A 72 -1.19 -7.39 -6.71
N LYS A 73 -1.61 -6.24 -6.17
CA LYS A 73 -2.68 -5.46 -6.81
C LYS A 73 -2.25 -4.92 -8.16
N THR A 74 -0.96 -4.73 -8.38
CA THR A 74 -0.47 -4.22 -9.66
C THR A 74 0.12 -5.33 -10.54
N GLY A 75 -0.07 -6.58 -10.15
CA GLY A 75 0.35 -7.71 -10.99
C GLY A 75 1.80 -8.09 -10.92
N ARG A 76 2.54 -7.54 -9.99
CA ARG A 76 3.97 -7.82 -9.89
C ARG A 76 4.19 -8.92 -8.87
N TYR A 77 3.79 -10.11 -9.26
CA TYR A 77 3.76 -11.24 -8.35
C TYR A 77 5.14 -11.78 -7.95
N ASP A 78 6.14 -11.65 -8.81
CA ASP A 78 7.48 -12.09 -8.44
C ASP A 78 8.03 -11.25 -7.29
N ASP A 79 7.86 -9.94 -7.39
CA ASP A 79 8.34 -9.05 -6.34
C ASP A 79 7.53 -9.24 -5.06
N ALA A 80 6.23 -9.46 -5.20
CA ALA A 80 5.39 -9.69 -4.04
C ALA A 80 5.83 -10.97 -3.31
N ALA A 81 6.11 -12.02 -4.06
CA ALA A 81 6.55 -13.28 -3.46
C ALA A 81 7.87 -13.08 -2.70
N ARG A 82 8.79 -12.31 -3.26
CA ARG A 82 10.05 -12.06 -2.59
C ARG A 82 9.83 -11.31 -1.26
N SER A 83 8.90 -10.37 -1.24
CA SER A 83 8.60 -9.65 -0.01
C SER A 83 8.03 -10.60 1.05
N LEU A 84 7.15 -11.50 0.64
CA LEU A 84 6.55 -12.45 1.58
C LEU A 84 7.61 -13.42 2.12
N ILE A 85 8.52 -13.87 1.28
CA ILE A 85 9.59 -14.76 1.73
C ILE A 85 10.49 -14.02 2.69
N ARG A 86 10.72 -12.74 2.46
CA ARG A 86 11.52 -11.94 3.37
C ARG A 86 10.88 -11.91 4.76
N ILE A 87 9.55 -11.80 4.83
CA ILE A 87 8.87 -11.82 6.11
C ILE A 87 9.08 -13.17 6.80
N TYR A 88 9.05 -14.26 6.04
CA TYR A 88 9.26 -15.58 6.61
C TYR A 88 10.63 -15.63 7.31
N ASP A 89 11.65 -15.04 6.67
CA ASP A 89 12.98 -15.05 7.25
C ASP A 89 13.14 -14.10 8.43
N MET A 90 12.40 -13.00 8.41
CA MET A 90 12.54 -12.00 9.45
C MET A 90 11.70 -12.30 10.69
N ASP A 91 10.50 -12.78 10.49
CA ASP A 91 9.55 -12.94 11.59
C ASP A 91 8.54 -14.04 11.24
N LYS A 92 8.93 -15.28 11.50
CA LYS A 92 8.06 -16.40 11.18
C LYS A 92 6.71 -16.32 11.89
N PRO A 93 6.65 -15.92 13.17
CA PRO A 93 5.35 -15.79 13.82
C PRO A 93 4.43 -14.80 13.11
N PHE A 94 4.97 -13.69 12.63
CA PHE A 94 4.17 -12.73 11.88
C PHE A 94 3.71 -13.38 10.57
N TYR A 95 4.61 -14.07 9.89
CA TYR A 95 4.29 -14.71 8.62
C TYR A 95 3.10 -15.66 8.81
N ASP A 96 3.12 -16.44 9.88
CA ASP A 96 2.04 -17.37 10.14
C ASP A 96 0.75 -16.66 10.55
N ALA A 97 0.85 -15.70 11.44
CA ALA A 97 -0.33 -15.02 11.95
C ALA A 97 -1.04 -14.18 10.89
N TRP A 98 -0.31 -13.67 9.93
CA TRP A 98 -0.90 -12.83 8.89
C TRP A 98 -1.15 -13.60 7.60
N SER A 99 -1.10 -14.92 7.68
CA SER A 99 -1.42 -15.80 6.55
C SER A 99 -0.62 -15.47 5.29
N CYS A 100 0.65 -15.19 5.49
CA CYS A 100 1.52 -14.87 4.35
C CYS A 100 1.67 -16.07 3.42
N ASP A 101 1.55 -17.30 3.94
CA ASP A 101 1.64 -18.47 3.10
C ASP A 101 0.49 -18.51 2.10
N TYR A 102 -0.68 -18.06 2.50
CA TYR A 102 -1.82 -18.01 1.61
C TYR A 102 -1.53 -17.01 0.48
N LEU A 103 -1.01 -15.84 0.84
CA LEU A 103 -0.69 -14.83 -0.15
C LEU A 103 0.41 -15.31 -1.10
N LEU A 104 1.39 -16.02 -0.57
CA LEU A 104 2.45 -16.56 -1.40
C LEU A 104 1.87 -17.57 -2.38
N GLY A 105 0.94 -18.40 -1.92
CA GLY A 105 0.25 -19.32 -2.80
C GLY A 105 -0.50 -18.62 -3.92
N GLU A 106 -1.14 -17.48 -3.58
CA GLU A 106 -1.85 -16.70 -4.58
C GLU A 106 -0.87 -16.17 -5.62
N CYS A 107 0.29 -15.70 -5.19
CA CYS A 107 1.29 -15.20 -6.11
C CYS A 107 1.74 -16.31 -7.08
N ARG A 108 1.94 -17.51 -6.55
CA ARG A 108 2.39 -18.60 -7.38
C ARG A 108 1.33 -19.06 -8.37
N ARG A 109 0.08 -19.04 -7.95
CA ARG A 109 -1.00 -19.39 -8.88
C ARG A 109 -1.09 -18.36 -9.99
N ALA A 110 -0.95 -17.09 -9.65
CA ALA A 110 -1.03 -16.02 -10.64
C ALA A 110 0.12 -16.12 -11.64
N GLN A 111 1.24 -16.68 -11.20
CA GLN A 111 2.39 -16.87 -12.10
C GLN A 111 2.30 -18.19 -12.86
N GLY A 112 1.30 -18.99 -12.58
CA GLY A 112 1.19 -20.29 -13.22
C GLY A 112 2.14 -21.33 -12.62
N LYS A 113 2.59 -21.09 -11.40
CA LYS A 113 3.53 -22.01 -10.76
C LYS A 113 2.83 -22.77 -9.66
N THR A 114 2.04 -23.73 -9.96
CA THR A 114 1.37 -24.50 -8.90
C THR A 114 1.93 -25.91 -8.77
#